data_552562cab164e384edf3f3b463a78bf9
#
_entry.id   552562cab164e384edf3f3b463a78bf9
#
_cell.length_a   1.000
_cell.length_b   1.000
_cell.length_c   1.000
_cell.angle_alpha   90.00
_cell.angle_beta   90.00
_cell.angle_gamma   90.00
#
_symmetry.space_group_name_H-M   'P 1'
#
loop_
_entity.id
_entity.type
_entity.pdbx_description
1 polymer ?
#
loop_
_entity_poly.entity_id
_entity_poly.type
_entity_poly.pdbx_seq_one_letter_code
_entity_poly.pdbx_strand_id
1 'polypeptide(L)'
;MKLRLALNRVGFALMLLTLCTAVQALPVKQLQVRIVTGSTDLGAGSYVELRIYQAGKDVRRLPLTHGEAWPRDSTRVIPLNLSEPIDPRDVVRFSLYYRAASVAAPPWQVVAADVDLSAGRAPPQLLLNTTLSGEIDRQGELATVERDVSTLMCTNDADCDDHRSCNGRERCEPRSAGADARGCVRGNPVVCPVNQVCTEGKGCVGARAPAPLPAPQ
;
A
#
# COMPACT_ATOMS: atom_id res chain seq x y z
N MET A 1 38.72 -23.23 61.58
CA MET A 1 37.37 -22.81 61.16
C MET A 1 37.42 -22.45 59.65
N LYS A 2 36.95 -23.35 58.76
CA LYS A 2 37.07 -23.19 57.31
C LYS A 2 35.72 -22.76 56.77
N LEU A 3 35.63 -21.50 56.35
CA LEU A 3 34.45 -20.93 55.69
C LEU A 3 34.47 -21.29 54.22
N ARG A 4 33.52 -22.14 53.76
CA ARG A 4 33.37 -22.47 52.34
C ARG A 4 32.42 -21.43 51.68
N LEU A 5 32.96 -20.61 50.79
CA LEU A 5 32.16 -19.79 49.92
C LEU A 5 31.54 -20.69 48.81
N ALA A 6 30.26 -20.82 48.84
CA ALA A 6 29.49 -21.40 47.74
C ALA A 6 29.27 -20.34 46.65
N LEU A 7 29.95 -20.49 45.53
CA LEU A 7 29.69 -19.65 44.33
C LEU A 7 28.41 -20.12 43.68
N ASN A 8 27.35 -19.36 43.89
CA ASN A 8 26.09 -19.55 43.21
C ASN A 8 26.24 -19.08 41.76
N ARG A 9 26.28 -20.00 40.80
CA ARG A 9 26.25 -19.70 39.36
C ARG A 9 24.80 -19.33 38.98
N VAL A 10 24.50 -18.05 39.03
CA VAL A 10 23.27 -17.53 38.43
C VAL A 10 23.50 -17.50 36.93
N GLY A 11 22.92 -18.47 36.25
CA GLY A 11 22.88 -18.51 34.80
C GLY A 11 22.00 -17.37 34.26
N PHE A 12 22.62 -16.37 33.67
CA PHE A 12 21.94 -15.31 32.94
C PHE A 12 21.46 -15.92 31.63
N ALA A 13 20.24 -16.46 31.65
CA ALA A 13 19.54 -16.78 30.38
C ALA A 13 19.17 -15.47 29.72
N LEU A 14 20.00 -15.02 28.80
CA LEU A 14 19.71 -13.90 27.91
C LEU A 14 18.59 -14.34 26.96
N MET A 15 17.36 -14.08 27.36
CA MET A 15 16.18 -14.28 26.54
C MET A 15 16.22 -13.21 25.46
N LEU A 16 16.81 -13.53 24.29
CA LEU A 16 16.67 -12.74 23.08
C LEU A 16 15.20 -12.77 22.67
N LEU A 17 14.43 -11.81 23.15
CA LEU A 17 13.16 -11.45 22.55
C LEU A 17 13.49 -10.88 21.16
N THR A 18 13.45 -11.72 20.15
CA THR A 18 13.31 -11.28 18.77
C THR A 18 11.96 -10.58 18.65
N LEU A 19 11.96 -9.24 18.81
CA LEU A 19 10.83 -8.43 18.40
C LEU A 19 10.67 -8.63 16.89
N CYS A 20 9.81 -9.56 16.52
CA CYS A 20 9.26 -9.65 15.19
C CYS A 20 8.40 -8.39 15.03
N THR A 21 8.98 -7.29 14.53
CA THR A 21 8.22 -6.11 14.17
C THR A 21 7.37 -6.50 12.97
N ALA A 22 6.13 -6.89 13.25
CA ALA A 22 5.13 -7.00 12.21
C ALA A 22 5.11 -5.67 11.46
N VAL A 23 5.42 -5.69 10.17
CA VAL A 23 5.26 -4.54 9.30
C VAL A 23 3.76 -4.36 9.13
N GLN A 24 3.15 -3.70 10.10
CA GLN A 24 1.79 -3.25 9.97
C GLN A 24 1.75 -2.27 8.80
N ALA A 25 0.83 -2.48 7.87
CA ALA A 25 0.52 -1.44 6.90
C ALA A 25 0.13 -0.19 7.71
N LEU A 26 1.06 0.76 7.79
CA LEU A 26 0.87 1.93 8.63
C LEU A 26 -0.29 2.74 8.08
N PRO A 27 -1.24 3.15 8.94
CA PRO A 27 -2.31 4.03 8.52
C PRO A 27 -1.74 5.29 7.87
N VAL A 28 -2.28 5.64 6.71
CA VAL A 28 -1.81 6.76 5.91
C VAL A 28 -2.42 8.05 6.45
N LYS A 29 -1.58 9.02 6.80
CA LYS A 29 -2.00 10.36 7.26
C LYS A 29 -1.84 11.43 6.17
N GLN A 30 -1.07 11.14 5.14
CA GLN A 30 -0.83 12.05 4.02
C GLN A 30 -1.00 11.29 2.72
N LEU A 31 -1.64 11.90 1.77
CA LEU A 31 -1.76 11.39 0.41
C LEU A 31 -1.61 12.52 -0.60
N GLN A 32 -1.42 12.18 -1.85
CA GLN A 32 -1.31 13.12 -2.94
C GLN A 32 -2.31 12.74 -4.02
N VAL A 33 -3.09 13.72 -4.48
CA VAL A 33 -4.01 13.50 -5.60
C VAL A 33 -3.40 14.16 -6.83
N ARG A 34 -3.17 13.37 -7.86
CA ARG A 34 -2.76 13.88 -9.17
C ARG A 34 -3.94 13.85 -10.11
N ILE A 35 -4.23 14.97 -10.75
CA ILE A 35 -5.32 15.10 -11.71
C ILE A 35 -4.77 15.75 -12.98
N VAL A 36 -5.09 15.14 -14.10
CA VAL A 36 -4.82 15.67 -15.44
C VAL A 36 -6.16 16.07 -16.08
N THR A 37 -6.35 17.37 -16.25
CA THR A 37 -7.51 17.95 -16.93
C THR A 37 -7.38 17.73 -18.44
N GLY A 38 -8.45 17.34 -19.10
CA GLY A 38 -8.47 17.16 -20.54
C GLY A 38 -8.76 18.46 -21.31
N SER A 39 -9.50 18.35 -22.40
CA SER A 39 -9.77 19.44 -23.33
C SER A 39 -10.72 20.53 -22.83
N THR A 40 -11.32 20.34 -21.65
CA THR A 40 -12.24 21.31 -21.04
C THR A 40 -11.67 21.87 -19.74
N ASP A 41 -11.75 23.20 -19.58
CA ASP A 41 -11.34 23.87 -18.35
C ASP A 41 -12.26 23.51 -17.18
N LEU A 42 -11.71 23.39 -15.97
CA LEU A 42 -12.51 23.50 -14.77
C LEU A 42 -12.73 25.01 -14.48
N GLY A 43 -13.95 25.49 -14.65
CA GLY A 43 -14.28 26.91 -14.45
C GLY A 43 -14.10 27.36 -13.01
N ALA A 44 -13.74 28.64 -12.82
CA ALA A 44 -13.68 29.25 -11.49
C ALA A 44 -15.01 29.11 -10.74
N GLY A 45 -14.95 28.88 -9.45
CA GLY A 45 -16.12 28.63 -8.60
C GLY A 45 -16.66 27.20 -8.66
N SER A 46 -16.09 26.35 -9.52
CA SER A 46 -16.41 24.92 -9.52
C SER A 46 -15.87 24.22 -8.28
N TYR A 47 -16.56 23.17 -7.86
CA TYR A 47 -16.20 22.38 -6.72
C TYR A 47 -15.79 20.97 -7.13
N VAL A 48 -14.62 20.54 -6.69
CA VAL A 48 -14.12 19.17 -6.87
C VAL A 48 -13.78 18.59 -5.52
N GLU A 49 -14.15 17.34 -5.30
CA GLU A 49 -13.97 16.62 -4.05
C GLU A 49 -13.51 15.19 -4.33
N LEU A 50 -12.48 14.76 -3.64
CA LEU A 50 -12.13 13.35 -3.54
C LEU A 50 -13.02 12.69 -2.49
N ARG A 51 -13.66 11.60 -2.85
CA ARG A 51 -14.42 10.75 -1.94
C ARG A 51 -13.73 9.43 -1.78
N ILE A 52 -13.48 9.03 -0.54
CA ILE A 52 -12.87 7.74 -0.21
C ILE A 52 -13.90 6.93 0.57
N TYR A 53 -14.24 5.78 0.02
CA TYR A 53 -15.19 4.84 0.60
C TYR A 53 -14.42 3.73 1.30
N GLN A 54 -14.71 3.53 2.57
CA GLN A 54 -14.11 2.51 3.41
C GLN A 54 -15.18 1.53 3.89
N ALA A 55 -14.83 0.24 3.96
CA ALA A 55 -15.76 -0.77 4.42
C ALA A 55 -16.28 -0.47 5.84
N GLY A 56 -17.60 -0.42 5.99
CA GLY A 56 -18.26 -0.18 7.27
C GLY A 56 -18.07 1.21 7.89
N LYS A 57 -17.59 2.19 7.11
CA LYS A 57 -17.36 3.56 7.58
C LYS A 57 -18.09 4.60 6.71
N ASP A 58 -18.28 5.78 7.24
CA ASP A 58 -18.79 6.91 6.49
C ASP A 58 -17.82 7.33 5.38
N VAL A 59 -18.39 7.88 4.29
CA VAL A 59 -17.62 8.38 3.16
C VAL A 59 -16.77 9.57 3.60
N ARG A 60 -15.48 9.46 3.42
CA ARG A 60 -14.55 10.56 3.66
C ARG A 60 -14.53 11.48 2.44
N ARG A 61 -14.80 12.76 2.67
CA ARG A 61 -14.89 13.80 1.64
C ARG A 61 -13.76 14.79 1.84
N LEU A 62 -12.97 15.00 0.80
CA LEU A 62 -11.76 15.84 0.82
C LEU A 62 -11.84 16.86 -0.32
N PRO A 63 -12.13 18.13 -0.02
CA PRO A 63 -12.15 19.17 -1.04
C PRO A 63 -10.80 19.28 -1.75
N LEU A 64 -10.82 19.37 -3.07
CA LEU A 64 -9.64 19.51 -3.91
C LEU A 64 -9.53 20.91 -4.53
N THR A 65 -10.65 21.64 -4.58
CA THR A 65 -10.70 23.04 -5.05
C THR A 65 -11.18 23.96 -3.96
N HIS A 66 -10.69 25.19 -4.00
CA HIS A 66 -11.18 26.31 -3.19
C HIS A 66 -11.80 27.41 -4.06
N GLY A 67 -12.28 27.04 -5.26
CA GLY A 67 -12.92 27.93 -6.22
C GLY A 67 -11.99 28.45 -7.33
N GLU A 68 -10.72 28.02 -7.36
CA GLU A 68 -9.80 28.32 -8.44
C GLU A 68 -10.16 27.57 -9.73
N ALA A 69 -9.85 28.19 -10.89
CA ALA A 69 -9.97 27.54 -12.18
C ALA A 69 -8.77 26.61 -12.45
N TRP A 70 -9.02 25.52 -13.13
CA TRP A 70 -7.97 24.65 -13.64
C TRP A 70 -8.01 24.67 -15.16
N PRO A 71 -6.94 25.13 -15.82
CA PRO A 71 -6.86 25.14 -17.27
C PRO A 71 -6.97 23.74 -17.85
N ARG A 72 -7.52 23.64 -19.07
CA ARG A 72 -7.44 22.42 -19.87
C ARG A 72 -5.99 21.99 -20.07
N ASP A 73 -5.79 20.71 -20.33
CA ASP A 73 -4.48 20.10 -20.60
C ASP A 73 -3.45 20.37 -19.48
N SER A 74 -3.94 20.63 -18.27
CA SER A 74 -3.09 20.91 -17.10
C SER A 74 -3.04 19.74 -16.12
N THR A 75 -1.93 19.66 -15.39
CA THR A 75 -1.78 18.70 -14.30
C THR A 75 -1.76 19.42 -12.97
N ARG A 76 -2.55 18.93 -12.03
CA ARG A 76 -2.56 19.35 -10.63
C ARG A 76 -2.10 18.22 -9.75
N VAL A 77 -1.24 18.57 -8.79
CA VAL A 77 -0.79 17.67 -7.73
C VAL A 77 -1.14 18.31 -6.41
N ILE A 78 -2.04 17.69 -5.67
CA ILE A 78 -2.65 18.26 -4.48
C ILE A 78 -2.27 17.38 -3.28
N PRO A 79 -1.40 17.87 -2.39
CA PRO A 79 -1.10 17.18 -1.14
C PRO A 79 -2.26 17.35 -0.16
N LEU A 80 -2.67 16.27 0.47
CA LEU A 80 -3.74 16.25 1.46
C LEU A 80 -3.22 15.67 2.78
N ASN A 81 -3.47 16.41 3.86
CA ASN A 81 -3.26 15.94 5.22
C ASN A 81 -4.61 15.46 5.78
N LEU A 82 -4.62 14.26 6.30
CA LEU A 82 -5.83 13.64 6.84
C LEU A 82 -5.89 13.91 8.35
N SER A 83 -7.02 14.43 8.82
CA SER A 83 -7.28 14.58 10.26
C SER A 83 -7.23 13.25 11.00
N GLU A 84 -7.74 12.21 10.34
CA GLU A 84 -7.69 10.83 10.81
C GLU A 84 -6.99 9.96 9.77
N PRO A 85 -6.15 9.02 10.19
CA PRO A 85 -5.48 8.11 9.27
C PRO A 85 -6.48 7.23 8.51
N ILE A 86 -6.09 6.86 7.29
CA ILE A 86 -6.79 5.85 6.48
C ILE A 86 -5.96 4.58 6.45
N ASP A 87 -6.58 3.44 6.73
CA ASP A 87 -6.00 2.14 6.38
C ASP A 87 -6.34 1.84 4.91
N PRO A 88 -5.34 1.75 4.01
CA PRO A 88 -5.60 1.47 2.60
C PRO A 88 -6.31 0.15 2.34
N ARG A 89 -6.21 -0.80 3.28
CA ARG A 89 -6.88 -2.12 3.19
C ARG A 89 -8.39 -2.00 3.32
N ASP A 90 -8.86 -1.01 4.10
CA ASP A 90 -10.30 -0.77 4.27
C ASP A 90 -10.93 -0.07 3.07
N VAL A 91 -10.12 0.54 2.18
CA VAL A 91 -10.65 1.31 1.07
C VAL A 91 -11.21 0.39 0.00
N VAL A 92 -12.49 0.54 -0.29
CA VAL A 92 -13.21 -0.23 -1.29
C VAL A 92 -13.34 0.51 -2.62
N ARG A 93 -13.40 1.84 -2.58
CA ARG A 93 -13.57 2.68 -3.76
C ARG A 93 -13.05 4.09 -3.48
N PHE A 94 -12.64 4.81 -4.50
CA PHE A 94 -12.56 6.26 -4.46
C PHE A 94 -13.22 6.87 -5.68
N SER A 95 -13.59 8.13 -5.58
CA SER A 95 -14.23 8.86 -6.68
C SER A 95 -13.85 10.33 -6.66
N LEU A 96 -13.97 10.96 -7.82
CA LEU A 96 -14.00 12.40 -7.97
C LEU A 96 -15.44 12.85 -8.13
N TYR A 97 -15.91 13.67 -7.22
CA TYR A 97 -17.15 14.38 -7.36
C TYR A 97 -16.88 15.78 -7.91
N TYR A 98 -17.65 16.19 -8.89
CA TYR A 98 -17.59 17.50 -9.53
C TYR A 98 -18.93 18.19 -9.47
N ARG A 99 -18.92 19.50 -9.20
CA ARG A 99 -20.06 20.38 -9.36
C ARG A 99 -19.60 21.67 -10.03
N ALA A 100 -20.12 21.94 -11.20
CA ALA A 100 -19.85 23.16 -11.97
C ALA A 100 -20.36 24.41 -11.25
N ALA A 101 -19.64 25.51 -11.42
CA ALA A 101 -20.08 26.84 -10.94
C ALA A 101 -21.30 27.36 -11.70
N SER A 102 -21.53 26.92 -12.94
CA SER A 102 -22.59 27.38 -13.82
C SER A 102 -23.31 26.22 -14.47
N VAL A 103 -24.61 26.37 -14.66
CA VAL A 103 -25.44 25.41 -15.41
C VAL A 103 -25.10 25.38 -16.91
N ALA A 104 -24.40 26.40 -17.43
CA ALA A 104 -23.93 26.46 -18.80
C ALA A 104 -22.52 25.88 -18.98
N ALA A 105 -21.85 25.45 -17.90
CA ALA A 105 -20.53 24.83 -18.01
C ALA A 105 -20.60 23.53 -18.79
N PRO A 106 -19.61 23.26 -19.66
CA PRO A 106 -19.49 21.95 -20.30
C PRO A 106 -19.16 20.87 -19.27
N PRO A 107 -19.37 19.60 -19.60
CA PRO A 107 -18.84 18.50 -18.81
C PRO A 107 -17.32 18.63 -18.63
N TRP A 108 -16.81 18.22 -17.48
CA TRP A 108 -15.38 18.28 -17.20
C TRP A 108 -14.70 16.96 -17.57
N GLN A 109 -13.70 17.06 -18.44
CA GLN A 109 -12.93 15.89 -18.87
C GLN A 109 -11.73 15.69 -17.96
N VAL A 110 -11.65 14.49 -17.38
CA VAL A 110 -10.52 13.99 -16.59
C VAL A 110 -9.77 12.97 -17.43
N VAL A 111 -8.55 13.31 -17.83
CA VAL A 111 -7.67 12.37 -18.56
C VAL A 111 -7.09 11.33 -17.63
N ALA A 112 -6.69 11.76 -16.45
CA ALA A 112 -6.19 10.88 -15.40
C ALA A 112 -6.42 11.48 -14.03
N ALA A 113 -6.85 10.67 -13.08
CA ALA A 113 -6.84 11.02 -11.68
C ALA A 113 -6.44 9.81 -10.85
N ASP A 114 -5.44 9.98 -10.01
CA ASP A 114 -4.95 8.95 -9.12
C ASP A 114 -4.66 9.50 -7.72
N VAL A 115 -4.66 8.60 -6.75
CA VAL A 115 -4.38 8.89 -5.36
C VAL A 115 -3.12 8.15 -4.96
N ASP A 116 -2.05 8.91 -4.72
CA ASP A 116 -0.75 8.39 -4.29
C ASP A 116 -0.63 8.42 -2.76
N LEU A 117 -0.49 7.25 -2.16
CA LEU A 117 -0.32 7.07 -0.72
C LEU A 117 1.11 7.32 -0.25
N SER A 118 2.07 7.38 -1.17
CA SER A 118 3.47 7.67 -0.84
C SER A 118 3.71 9.15 -0.52
N ALA A 119 2.70 10.00 -0.69
CA ALA A 119 2.77 11.45 -0.55
C ALA A 119 3.92 12.08 -1.36
N GLY A 120 4.11 11.60 -2.60
CA GLY A 120 5.13 12.08 -3.53
C GLY A 120 6.52 11.47 -3.34
N ARG A 121 6.69 10.48 -2.46
CA ARG A 121 7.91 9.69 -2.38
C ARG A 121 7.95 8.66 -3.49
N ALA A 122 9.12 8.40 -4.03
CA ALA A 122 9.30 7.36 -5.04
C ALA A 122 9.57 5.99 -4.37
N PRO A 123 9.02 4.89 -4.90
CA PRO A 123 8.04 4.83 -5.98
C PRO A 123 6.62 5.21 -5.50
N PRO A 124 5.78 5.77 -6.38
CA PRO A 124 4.39 6.08 -6.03
C PRO A 124 3.62 4.81 -5.70
N GLN A 125 2.81 4.88 -4.64
CA GLN A 125 1.88 3.82 -4.24
C GLN A 125 0.46 4.28 -4.52
N LEU A 126 -0.14 3.82 -5.61
CA LEU A 126 -1.50 4.22 -5.96
C LEU A 126 -2.53 3.51 -5.06
N LEU A 127 -3.51 4.28 -4.58
CA LEU A 127 -4.66 3.73 -3.89
C LEU A 127 -5.46 2.86 -4.87
N LEU A 128 -5.79 1.65 -4.44
CA LEU A 128 -6.46 0.64 -5.28
C LEU A 128 -5.71 0.29 -6.57
N ASN A 129 -4.47 0.75 -6.74
CA ASN A 129 -3.64 0.50 -7.92
C ASN A 129 -4.33 0.87 -9.23
N THR A 130 -5.09 1.99 -9.22
CA THR A 130 -5.94 2.39 -10.33
C THR A 130 -5.89 3.90 -10.56
N THR A 131 -6.15 4.28 -11.80
CA THR A 131 -6.28 5.67 -12.25
C THR A 131 -7.67 5.85 -12.83
N LEU A 132 -8.37 6.91 -12.41
CA LEU A 132 -9.64 7.29 -13.00
C LEU A 132 -9.43 8.08 -14.29
N SER A 133 -10.28 7.86 -15.27
CA SER A 133 -10.37 8.69 -16.48
C SER A 133 -11.81 8.70 -16.99
N GLY A 134 -12.24 9.81 -17.55
CA GLY A 134 -13.59 9.94 -18.07
C GLY A 134 -14.08 11.38 -18.10
N GLU A 135 -15.36 11.53 -18.34
CA GLU A 135 -16.06 12.80 -18.37
C GLU A 135 -17.07 12.86 -17.21
N ILE A 136 -17.14 13.99 -16.54
CA ILE A 136 -18.09 14.22 -15.45
C ILE A 136 -19.03 15.35 -15.87
N ASP A 137 -20.31 15.07 -15.89
CA ASP A 137 -21.34 16.08 -16.12
C ASP A 137 -21.27 17.18 -15.06
N ARG A 138 -21.99 18.30 -15.30
CA ARG A 138 -22.01 19.51 -14.45
C ARG A 138 -22.20 19.24 -12.97
N GLN A 139 -22.86 18.15 -12.62
CA GLN A 139 -22.91 17.60 -11.29
C GLN A 139 -22.89 16.09 -11.42
N GLY A 140 -21.78 15.49 -11.05
CA GLY A 140 -21.59 14.04 -11.22
C GLY A 140 -20.40 13.52 -10.47
N GLU A 141 -20.16 12.23 -10.65
CA GLU A 141 -19.11 11.49 -9.96
C GLU A 141 -18.46 10.52 -10.94
N LEU A 142 -17.14 10.52 -10.97
CA LEU A 142 -16.34 9.52 -11.65
C LEU A 142 -15.71 8.63 -10.59
N ALA A 143 -16.05 7.34 -10.59
CA ALA A 143 -15.65 6.42 -9.53
C ALA A 143 -14.86 5.24 -10.07
N THR A 144 -13.96 4.72 -9.23
CA THR A 144 -13.35 3.40 -9.47
C THR A 144 -14.41 2.31 -9.34
N VAL A 145 -14.14 1.16 -9.94
CA VAL A 145 -14.93 -0.04 -9.64
C VAL A 145 -14.80 -0.34 -8.16
N GLU A 146 -15.92 -0.67 -7.54
CA GLU A 146 -15.91 -1.06 -6.13
C GLU A 146 -15.12 -2.36 -5.94
N ARG A 147 -14.16 -2.32 -5.04
CA ARG A 147 -13.39 -3.48 -4.67
C ARG A 147 -14.18 -4.28 -3.63
N ASP A 148 -14.51 -5.51 -3.96
CA ASP A 148 -15.02 -6.44 -2.97
C ASP A 148 -13.86 -6.86 -2.06
N VAL A 149 -13.81 -6.29 -0.86
CA VAL A 149 -12.79 -6.63 0.14
C VAL A 149 -12.91 -8.07 0.61
N SER A 150 -14.08 -8.70 0.47
CA SER A 150 -14.26 -10.09 0.84
C SER A 150 -13.62 -11.03 -0.18
N THR A 151 -13.62 -10.66 -1.47
CA THR A 151 -12.99 -11.46 -2.55
C THR A 151 -11.49 -11.24 -2.66
N LEU A 152 -10.97 -10.17 -2.06
CA LEU A 152 -9.53 -9.87 -2.06
C LEU A 152 -8.79 -10.46 -0.87
N MET A 153 -9.53 -10.86 0.16
CA MET A 153 -8.97 -11.58 1.28
C MET A 153 -8.75 -13.03 0.89
N CYS A 154 -7.63 -13.56 1.25
CA CYS A 154 -7.40 -14.99 1.15
C CYS A 154 -8.46 -15.75 1.95
N THR A 155 -8.86 -16.90 1.47
CA THR A 155 -9.79 -17.83 2.15
C THR A 155 -9.07 -19.07 2.67
N ASN A 156 -7.90 -19.35 2.10
CA ASN A 156 -7.06 -20.49 2.47
C ASN A 156 -5.58 -20.15 2.12
N ASP A 157 -4.65 -20.99 2.60
CA ASP A 157 -3.21 -20.77 2.41
C ASP A 157 -2.78 -20.81 0.93
N ALA A 158 -3.49 -21.53 0.07
CA ALA A 158 -3.17 -21.61 -1.35
C ALA A 158 -3.40 -20.27 -2.07
N ASP A 159 -4.31 -19.41 -1.57
CA ASP A 159 -4.53 -18.08 -2.11
C ASP A 159 -3.32 -17.14 -1.87
N CYS A 160 -2.45 -17.51 -0.92
CA CYS A 160 -1.28 -16.76 -0.52
C CYS A 160 0.03 -17.26 -1.14
N ASP A 161 0.01 -18.44 -1.75
CA ASP A 161 1.21 -19.06 -2.33
C ASP A 161 1.79 -18.20 -3.46
N ASP A 162 2.99 -17.65 -3.25
CA ASP A 162 3.73 -16.89 -4.25
C ASP A 162 4.64 -17.76 -5.11
N HIS A 163 4.55 -19.09 -4.95
CA HIS A 163 5.36 -20.11 -5.62
C HIS A 163 6.86 -20.02 -5.33
N ARG A 164 7.23 -19.37 -4.23
CA ARG A 164 8.60 -19.27 -3.75
C ARG A 164 8.80 -20.15 -2.52
N SER A 165 9.52 -21.24 -2.71
CA SER A 165 9.76 -22.19 -1.62
C SER A 165 10.79 -21.71 -0.58
N CYS A 166 11.66 -20.76 -0.95
CA CYS A 166 12.76 -20.32 -0.10
C CYS A 166 12.40 -19.22 0.91
N ASN A 167 11.34 -18.45 0.66
CA ASN A 167 10.86 -17.43 1.61
C ASN A 167 9.89 -17.99 2.67
N GLY A 168 9.63 -19.31 2.62
CA GLY A 168 8.73 -20.02 3.51
C GLY A 168 7.31 -20.11 2.95
N ARG A 169 6.48 -20.87 3.63
CA ARG A 169 5.09 -21.07 3.21
C ARG A 169 4.20 -19.98 3.79
N GLU A 170 3.52 -19.25 2.93
CA GLU A 170 2.55 -18.23 3.31
C GLU A 170 1.31 -18.87 3.94
N ARG A 171 0.64 -18.07 4.78
CA ARG A 171 -0.63 -18.47 5.41
C ARG A 171 -1.68 -17.40 5.24
N CYS A 172 -2.91 -17.84 5.11
CA CYS A 172 -4.06 -16.96 5.12
C CYS A 172 -4.50 -16.66 6.55
N GLU A 173 -4.12 -15.50 7.05
CA GLU A 173 -4.48 -15.01 8.38
C GLU A 173 -4.92 -13.54 8.28
N PRO A 174 -6.11 -13.24 7.73
CA PRO A 174 -6.55 -11.88 7.41
C PRO A 174 -6.60 -10.92 8.61
N ARG A 175 -6.71 -11.47 9.82
CA ARG A 175 -6.75 -10.68 11.06
C ARG A 175 -5.39 -10.56 11.75
N SER A 176 -4.37 -11.18 11.19
CA SER A 176 -3.01 -11.09 11.73
C SER A 176 -2.43 -9.69 11.51
N ALA A 177 -1.74 -9.16 12.52
CA ALA A 177 -1.04 -7.89 12.42
C ALA A 177 0.06 -7.88 11.33
N GLY A 178 0.56 -9.06 10.94
CA GLY A 178 1.54 -9.25 9.87
C GLY A 178 0.95 -9.51 8.49
N ALA A 179 -0.39 -9.51 8.35
CA ALA A 179 -1.03 -9.78 7.08
C ALA A 179 -0.86 -8.62 6.08
N ASP A 180 -0.64 -8.96 4.83
CA ASP A 180 -0.68 -8.00 3.72
C ASP A 180 -2.13 -7.59 3.37
N ALA A 181 -2.31 -6.79 2.30
CA ALA A 181 -3.62 -6.33 1.86
C ALA A 181 -4.58 -7.46 1.42
N ARG A 182 -4.06 -8.66 1.15
CA ARG A 182 -4.85 -9.85 0.83
C ARG A 182 -5.11 -10.72 2.05
N GLY A 183 -4.60 -10.35 3.22
CA GLY A 183 -4.68 -11.16 4.42
C GLY A 183 -3.61 -12.23 4.52
N CYS A 184 -2.58 -12.17 3.69
CA CYS A 184 -1.52 -13.17 3.62
C CYS A 184 -0.38 -12.81 4.59
N VAL A 185 0.04 -13.76 5.39
CA VAL A 185 1.21 -13.67 6.27
C VAL A 185 2.36 -14.44 5.64
N ARG A 186 3.51 -13.78 5.56
CA ARG A 186 4.73 -14.40 5.02
C ARG A 186 5.17 -15.57 5.86
N GLY A 187 5.67 -16.61 5.21
CA GLY A 187 6.31 -17.73 5.87
C GLY A 187 7.67 -17.36 6.47
N ASN A 188 8.22 -18.28 7.25
CA ASN A 188 9.60 -18.15 7.72
C ASN A 188 10.55 -18.60 6.61
N PRO A 189 11.57 -17.81 6.25
CA PRO A 189 12.55 -18.21 5.26
C PRO A 189 13.22 -19.55 5.60
N VAL A 190 13.46 -20.36 4.59
CA VAL A 190 14.15 -21.65 4.76
C VAL A 190 15.59 -21.40 5.17
N VAL A 191 15.96 -21.88 6.35
CA VAL A 191 17.34 -21.86 6.85
C VAL A 191 18.04 -23.11 6.40
N CYS A 192 19.02 -22.97 5.50
CA CYS A 192 19.81 -24.11 5.01
C CYS A 192 21.00 -24.40 5.93
N PRO A 193 21.47 -25.68 5.97
CA PRO A 193 22.70 -26.04 6.65
C PRO A 193 23.92 -25.27 6.13
N VAL A 194 25.01 -25.31 6.91
CA VAL A 194 26.29 -24.67 6.52
C VAL A 194 26.72 -25.14 5.13
N ASN A 195 27.18 -24.19 4.32
CA ASN A 195 27.59 -24.40 2.92
C ASN A 195 26.46 -24.79 1.95
N GLN A 196 25.21 -24.53 2.33
CA GLN A 196 24.08 -24.67 1.43
C GLN A 196 23.30 -23.35 1.33
N VAL A 197 22.68 -23.13 0.16
CA VAL A 197 21.79 -22.01 -0.10
C VAL A 197 20.46 -22.52 -0.59
N CYS A 198 19.38 -21.86 -0.17
CA CYS A 198 18.07 -22.20 -0.70
C CYS A 198 17.97 -21.73 -2.15
N THR A 199 17.53 -22.63 -3.01
CA THR A 199 17.28 -22.36 -4.43
C THR A 199 15.84 -22.71 -4.73
N GLU A 200 15.11 -21.78 -5.35
CA GLU A 200 13.71 -21.98 -5.68
C GLU A 200 13.46 -23.27 -6.46
N GLY A 201 12.48 -24.04 -6.01
CA GLY A 201 12.10 -25.33 -6.61
C GLY A 201 13.07 -26.49 -6.36
N LYS A 202 14.24 -26.25 -5.74
CA LYS A 202 15.26 -27.28 -5.46
C LYS A 202 15.56 -27.46 -3.97
N GLY A 203 15.13 -26.51 -3.13
CA GLY A 203 15.44 -26.50 -1.70
C GLY A 203 16.90 -26.14 -1.43
N CYS A 204 17.46 -26.68 -0.35
CA CYS A 204 18.85 -26.40 0.03
C CYS A 204 19.84 -27.16 -0.86
N VAL A 205 20.63 -26.42 -1.63
CA VAL A 205 21.67 -26.96 -2.51
C VAL A 205 23.04 -26.44 -2.07
N GLY A 206 24.11 -27.22 -2.36
CA GLY A 206 25.48 -26.80 -2.03
C GLY A 206 25.81 -25.42 -2.61
N ALA A 207 26.35 -24.52 -1.79
CA ALA A 207 26.86 -23.25 -2.27
C ALA A 207 28.00 -23.48 -3.25
N ARG A 208 27.86 -22.94 -4.46
CA ARG A 208 28.93 -23.02 -5.47
C ARG A 208 30.11 -22.22 -4.95
N ALA A 209 31.28 -22.86 -4.82
CA ALA A 209 32.50 -22.14 -4.47
C ALA A 209 32.71 -20.96 -5.44
N PRO A 210 33.08 -19.76 -4.95
CA PRO A 210 33.40 -18.65 -5.84
C PRO A 210 34.51 -19.07 -6.77
N ALA A 211 34.38 -18.73 -8.05
CA ALA A 211 35.43 -18.99 -9.02
C ALA A 211 36.74 -18.32 -8.54
N PRO A 212 37.91 -18.99 -8.66
CA PRO A 212 39.18 -18.38 -8.30
C PRO A 212 39.37 -17.09 -9.10
N LEU A 213 39.81 -16.03 -8.42
CA LEU A 213 40.16 -14.77 -9.08
C LEU A 213 41.22 -15.01 -10.14
N PRO A 214 41.11 -14.38 -11.32
CA PRO A 214 42.18 -14.47 -12.32
C PRO A 214 43.49 -13.96 -11.70
N ALA A 215 44.57 -14.68 -11.94
CA ALA A 215 45.90 -14.29 -11.48
C ALA A 215 46.25 -12.89 -12.04
N PRO A 216 46.91 -12.04 -11.24
CA PRO A 216 47.38 -10.74 -11.74
C PRO A 216 48.38 -10.98 -12.88
N GLN A 217 48.16 -10.29 -14.03
CA GLN A 217 49.07 -10.26 -15.17
C GLN A 217 50.24 -9.32 -14.88
#